data_c3a5c7d4e1b846e063b9c3ae03afc02e
#
_entry.id   c3a5c7d4e1b846e063b9c3ae03afc02e
#
_cell.length_a   1.000
_cell.length_b   1.000
_cell.length_c   1.000
_cell.angle_alpha   90.00
_cell.angle_beta   90.00
_cell.angle_gamma   90.00
#
_symmetry.space_group_name_H-M   'P 1'
#
loop_
_entity.id
_entity.type
_entity.pdbx_description
1 polymer ?
#
loop_
_entity_poly.entity_id
_entity_poly.type
_entity_poly.pdbx_seq_one_letter_code
_entity_poly.pdbx_strand_id
1 'polypeptide(L)'
;LRRQRQMCIRDRTYSEVVEGMQFDRGYMSPYMITDREKMKVVYDDALVFITDKTISNIQDILPMLEQIVKMGKKLLIIAEDIEGEALTTIILNNLRGTFKCAAVKAPGFGDRRKEMLQDIAILTGGTVLSSDLGMELADASVEMLGKVSQAVIDKENTILVGGAGTSEAIQERIAEIKNQIAASTSDFDKEKMQERIGKLSGGVAVIKVGAATEVEMKEKKLRIEDALSATKAAVEEGIVAGGGTALINAIPAVEKLVPSLDGDEKTGAKIVLRALEAPLRQIAANAGLEGSIIVDKIRRSRKVGYGFDAYNETYCDMMANGIVDPTKVTRSALQNAASIASMVLTTESAVANIPKDEPAAAAPAAGGMGGMY
;
A
#
# COMPACT_ATOMS: atom_id res chain seq x y z
N LEU A 1 23.95 28.79 -12.04
CA LEU A 1 23.75 28.84 -10.58
C LEU A 1 22.36 28.34 -10.13
N ARG A 2 21.25 28.64 -10.84
CA ARG A 2 19.93 28.10 -10.50
C ARG A 2 19.81 26.59 -10.78
N ARG A 3 20.38 26.08 -11.88
CA ARG A 3 20.40 24.63 -12.17
C ARG A 3 21.19 23.81 -11.14
N GLN A 4 22.30 24.33 -10.64
CA GLN A 4 23.09 23.66 -9.59
C GLN A 4 22.36 23.61 -8.24
N ARG A 5 21.62 24.69 -7.85
CA ARG A 5 20.79 24.66 -6.63
C ARG A 5 19.64 23.66 -6.73
N GLN A 6 19.04 23.50 -7.91
CA GLN A 6 17.99 22.50 -8.13
C GLN A 6 18.52 21.07 -8.11
N MET A 7 19.76 20.84 -8.55
CA MET A 7 20.45 19.55 -8.48
C MET A 7 20.76 19.17 -7.02
N CYS A 8 21.26 20.11 -6.21
CA CYS A 8 21.55 19.86 -4.78
C CYS A 8 20.34 19.50 -3.91
N ILE A 9 19.13 19.94 -4.28
CA ILE A 9 17.89 19.59 -3.54
C ILE A 9 17.44 18.16 -3.88
N ARG A 10 17.77 17.63 -5.04
CA ARG A 10 17.40 16.28 -5.48
C ARG A 10 18.34 15.17 -4.98
N ASP A 11 19.54 15.51 -4.55
CA ASP A 11 20.58 14.53 -4.23
C ASP A 11 20.46 13.94 -2.80
N ARG A 12 19.63 14.52 -1.94
CA ARG A 12 19.48 14.06 -0.57
C ARG A 12 18.12 13.42 -0.33
N THR A 13 18.15 12.25 0.28
CA THR A 13 16.94 11.63 0.86
C THR A 13 16.72 12.22 2.24
N TYR A 14 15.52 12.64 2.53
CA TYR A 14 15.12 13.15 3.84
C TYR A 14 13.68 12.75 4.17
N SER A 15 13.36 12.75 5.44
CA SER A 15 12.00 12.55 5.92
C SER A 15 11.47 13.83 6.56
N GLU A 16 10.20 14.10 6.33
CA GLU A 16 9.45 15.15 7.01
C GLU A 16 8.14 14.57 7.51
N VAL A 17 7.66 15.06 8.64
CA VAL A 17 6.32 14.75 9.13
C VAL A 17 5.43 15.90 8.73
N VAL A 18 4.37 15.58 7.98
CA VAL A 18 3.36 16.55 7.55
C VAL A 18 2.02 16.20 8.18
N GLU A 19 1.17 17.19 8.33
CA GLU A 19 -0.21 16.96 8.76
C GLU A 19 -0.90 16.01 7.78
N GLY A 20 -1.59 15.02 8.31
CA GLY A 20 -2.21 13.99 7.49
C GLY A 20 -2.85 12.91 8.35
N MET A 21 -3.64 12.07 7.71
CA MET A 21 -4.36 10.98 8.36
C MET A 21 -4.39 9.74 7.50
N GLN A 22 -4.27 8.58 8.12
CA GLN A 22 -4.57 7.28 7.51
C GLN A 22 -5.81 6.67 8.15
N PHE A 23 -6.67 6.08 7.31
CA PHE A 23 -7.81 5.28 7.77
C PHE A 23 -8.02 4.04 6.91
N ASP A 24 -8.63 3.01 7.52
CA ASP A 24 -8.76 1.67 6.96
C ASP A 24 -10.00 1.56 6.05
N ARG A 25 -9.96 2.25 4.92
CA ARG A 25 -10.94 2.17 3.82
C ARG A 25 -10.20 2.37 2.51
N GLY A 26 -10.37 1.44 1.59
CA GLY A 26 -9.79 1.49 0.26
C GLY A 26 -10.78 2.02 -0.80
N TYR A 27 -10.33 2.05 -2.05
CA TYR A 27 -11.14 2.49 -3.17
C TYR A 27 -12.36 1.57 -3.38
N MET A 28 -13.50 2.15 -3.77
CA MET A 28 -14.73 1.41 -4.01
C MET A 28 -14.70 0.57 -5.28
N SER A 29 -13.83 0.90 -6.23
CA SER A 29 -13.71 0.16 -7.49
C SER A 29 -12.29 0.14 -8.01
N PRO A 30 -11.78 -1.02 -8.48
CA PRO A 30 -10.47 -1.14 -9.13
C PRO A 30 -10.32 -0.29 -10.39
N TYR A 31 -11.42 0.11 -11.02
CA TYR A 31 -11.40 0.99 -12.20
C TYR A 31 -10.99 2.44 -11.89
N MET A 32 -10.88 2.80 -10.61
CA MET A 32 -10.39 4.11 -10.17
C MET A 32 -8.86 4.18 -10.07
N ILE A 33 -8.15 3.04 -10.19
CA ILE A 33 -6.71 2.93 -10.03
C ILE A 33 -5.98 3.78 -11.08
N THR A 34 -5.04 4.60 -10.62
CA THR A 34 -4.17 5.42 -11.49
C THR A 34 -2.80 4.80 -11.69
N ASP A 35 -2.28 4.09 -10.68
CA ASP A 35 -1.03 3.33 -10.74
C ASP A 35 -1.36 1.84 -10.74
N ARG A 36 -1.34 1.23 -11.94
CA ARG A 36 -1.70 -0.18 -12.13
C ARG A 36 -0.65 -1.15 -11.60
N GLU A 37 0.62 -0.73 -11.57
CA GLU A 37 1.69 -1.59 -11.06
C GLU A 37 1.56 -1.78 -9.54
N LYS A 38 1.19 -0.71 -8.84
CA LYS A 38 1.03 -0.71 -7.38
C LYS A 38 -0.41 -0.91 -6.91
N MET A 39 -1.35 -1.01 -7.84
CA MET A 39 -2.79 -1.13 -7.57
C MET A 39 -3.29 -0.02 -6.62
N LYS A 40 -2.90 1.23 -6.88
CA LYS A 40 -3.23 2.40 -6.06
C LYS A 40 -3.81 3.54 -6.88
N VAL A 41 -4.62 4.36 -6.22
CA VAL A 41 -4.99 5.69 -6.70
C VAL A 41 -4.03 6.69 -6.06
N VAL A 42 -3.38 7.52 -6.86
CA VAL A 42 -2.51 8.59 -6.38
C VAL A 42 -2.96 9.90 -7.00
N TYR A 43 -3.46 10.79 -6.17
CA TYR A 43 -3.87 12.14 -6.56
C TYR A 43 -3.04 13.18 -5.84
N ASP A 44 -2.31 13.98 -6.59
CA ASP A 44 -1.66 15.19 -6.10
C ASP A 44 -2.61 16.36 -6.26
N ASP A 45 -2.64 17.25 -5.29
CA ASP A 45 -3.48 18.45 -5.23
C ASP A 45 -4.98 18.11 -5.43
N ALA A 46 -5.51 17.27 -4.57
CA ALA A 46 -6.87 16.78 -4.66
C ALA A 46 -7.84 17.57 -3.79
N LEU A 47 -9.06 17.75 -4.31
CA LEU A 47 -10.21 18.19 -3.53
C LEU A 47 -10.85 16.97 -2.83
N VAL A 48 -11.41 17.20 -1.65
CA VAL A 48 -12.04 16.15 -0.85
C VAL A 48 -13.48 16.54 -0.54
N PHE A 49 -14.43 15.75 -1.02
CA PHE A 49 -15.84 15.89 -0.69
C PHE A 49 -16.21 14.90 0.41
N ILE A 50 -16.84 15.37 1.48
CA ILE A 50 -17.10 14.57 2.68
C ILE A 50 -18.59 14.62 3.01
N THR A 51 -19.22 13.44 3.08
CA THR A 51 -20.65 13.33 3.45
C THR A 51 -20.93 12.07 4.27
N ASP A 52 -21.90 12.15 5.15
CA ASP A 52 -22.44 11.00 5.89
C ASP A 52 -23.61 10.32 5.15
N LYS A 53 -23.96 10.81 3.96
CA LYS A 53 -25.04 10.28 3.13
C LYS A 53 -24.55 9.24 2.13
N THR A 54 -25.46 8.37 1.69
CA THR A 54 -25.28 7.51 0.53
C THR A 54 -25.62 8.26 -0.76
N ILE A 55 -24.74 8.20 -1.74
CA ILE A 55 -24.94 8.84 -3.06
C ILE A 55 -25.44 7.77 -4.03
N SER A 56 -26.74 7.78 -4.31
CA SER A 56 -27.37 6.86 -5.26
C SER A 56 -27.60 7.50 -6.62
N ASN A 57 -27.87 8.82 -6.65
CA ASN A 57 -28.11 9.59 -7.84
C ASN A 57 -27.03 10.64 -8.06
N ILE A 58 -26.38 10.61 -9.22
CA ILE A 58 -25.31 11.56 -9.54
C ILE A 58 -25.84 12.99 -9.77
N GLN A 59 -27.12 13.14 -10.11
CA GLN A 59 -27.73 14.44 -10.38
C GLN A 59 -27.71 15.35 -9.16
N ASP A 60 -27.76 14.76 -7.96
CA ASP A 60 -27.79 15.51 -6.70
C ASP A 60 -26.48 16.30 -6.46
N ILE A 61 -25.35 15.80 -6.97
CA ILE A 61 -24.04 16.45 -6.84
C ILE A 61 -23.48 16.99 -8.16
N LEU A 62 -24.26 16.88 -9.25
CA LEU A 62 -23.81 17.26 -10.59
C LEU A 62 -23.34 18.72 -10.70
N PRO A 63 -24.03 19.72 -10.11
CA PRO A 63 -23.58 21.11 -10.20
C PRO A 63 -22.19 21.35 -9.62
N MET A 64 -21.85 20.66 -8.53
CA MET A 64 -20.52 20.69 -7.91
C MET A 64 -19.51 20.01 -8.82
N LEU A 65 -19.82 18.82 -9.35
CA LEU A 65 -18.91 18.06 -10.22
C LEU A 65 -18.55 18.82 -11.48
N GLU A 66 -19.53 19.50 -12.11
CA GLU A 66 -19.28 20.34 -13.31
C GLU A 66 -18.28 21.48 -13.02
N GLN A 67 -18.37 22.10 -11.86
CA GLN A 67 -17.42 23.14 -11.47
C GLN A 67 -16.02 22.57 -11.30
N ILE A 68 -15.88 21.40 -10.64
CA ILE A 68 -14.60 20.72 -10.42
C ILE A 68 -13.96 20.33 -11.78
N VAL A 69 -14.76 19.82 -12.72
CA VAL A 69 -14.31 19.48 -14.07
C VAL A 69 -13.79 20.73 -14.80
N LYS A 70 -14.51 21.86 -14.70
CA LYS A 70 -14.05 23.15 -15.29
C LYS A 70 -12.74 23.63 -14.66
N MET A 71 -12.52 23.36 -13.38
CA MET A 71 -11.28 23.69 -12.67
C MET A 71 -10.14 22.72 -13.02
N GLY A 72 -10.39 21.59 -13.65
CA GLY A 72 -9.40 20.55 -13.96
C GLY A 72 -8.81 19.86 -12.73
N LYS A 73 -9.49 19.92 -11.60
CA LYS A 73 -9.02 19.33 -10.34
C LYS A 73 -9.42 17.87 -10.20
N LYS A 74 -8.67 17.14 -9.39
CA LYS A 74 -8.97 15.75 -9.00
C LYS A 74 -9.86 15.77 -7.77
N LEU A 75 -10.81 14.82 -7.69
CA LEU A 75 -11.73 14.72 -6.56
C LEU A 75 -11.60 13.38 -5.87
N LEU A 76 -11.53 13.43 -4.54
CA LEU A 76 -11.76 12.28 -3.67
C LEU A 76 -13.11 12.46 -2.97
N ILE A 77 -14.00 11.49 -3.13
CA ILE A 77 -15.30 11.46 -2.44
C ILE A 77 -15.19 10.50 -1.26
N ILE A 78 -15.53 10.97 -0.08
CA ILE A 78 -15.66 10.18 1.14
C ILE A 78 -17.14 10.24 1.54
N ALA A 79 -17.86 9.15 1.30
CA ALA A 79 -19.29 9.04 1.54
C ALA A 79 -19.64 7.79 2.36
N GLU A 80 -20.81 7.73 2.96
CA GLU A 80 -21.28 6.49 3.58
C GLU A 80 -21.24 5.34 2.59
N ASP A 81 -21.84 5.52 1.43
CA ASP A 81 -21.75 4.62 0.28
C ASP A 81 -21.96 5.39 -1.03
N ILE A 82 -21.55 4.81 -2.15
CA ILE A 82 -21.92 5.29 -3.49
C ILE A 82 -22.41 4.08 -4.27
N GLU A 83 -23.65 4.12 -4.71
CA GLU A 83 -24.32 2.98 -5.26
C GLU A 83 -24.88 3.23 -6.68
N GLY A 84 -25.25 2.15 -7.36
CA GLY A 84 -26.03 2.15 -8.57
C GLY A 84 -25.46 2.99 -9.71
N GLU A 85 -26.29 3.93 -10.20
CA GLU A 85 -25.98 4.78 -11.33
C GLU A 85 -24.86 5.79 -11.02
N ALA A 86 -24.80 6.29 -9.79
CA ALA A 86 -23.78 7.26 -9.39
C ALA A 86 -22.37 6.68 -9.48
N LEU A 87 -22.14 5.49 -8.94
CA LEU A 87 -20.86 4.81 -9.01
C LEU A 87 -20.47 4.49 -10.45
N THR A 88 -21.40 3.99 -11.25
CA THR A 88 -21.17 3.64 -12.65
C THR A 88 -20.80 4.88 -13.47
N THR A 89 -21.47 5.99 -13.27
CA THR A 89 -21.19 7.26 -13.96
C THR A 89 -19.82 7.81 -13.60
N ILE A 90 -19.42 7.77 -12.32
CA ILE A 90 -18.08 8.17 -11.88
C ILE A 90 -17.01 7.30 -12.54
N ILE A 91 -17.19 5.98 -12.56
CA ILE A 91 -16.24 5.03 -13.17
C ILE A 91 -16.11 5.30 -14.67
N LEU A 92 -17.22 5.46 -15.40
CA LEU A 92 -17.20 5.71 -16.84
C LEU A 92 -16.48 7.02 -17.20
N ASN A 93 -16.72 8.09 -16.44
CA ASN A 93 -16.04 9.37 -16.66
C ASN A 93 -14.55 9.30 -16.35
N ASN A 94 -14.17 8.53 -15.32
CA ASN A 94 -12.77 8.29 -14.96
C ASN A 94 -12.05 7.49 -16.06
N LEU A 95 -12.67 6.44 -16.59
CA LEU A 95 -12.14 5.62 -17.70
C LEU A 95 -12.01 6.43 -19.01
N ARG A 96 -12.95 7.35 -19.28
CA ARG A 96 -12.88 8.27 -20.43
C ARG A 96 -11.84 9.37 -20.26
N GLY A 97 -11.31 9.54 -19.04
CA GLY A 97 -10.34 10.60 -18.73
C GLY A 97 -10.94 12.01 -18.65
N THR A 98 -12.27 12.14 -18.72
CA THR A 98 -12.97 13.43 -18.62
C THR A 98 -12.94 14.00 -17.22
N PHE A 99 -12.96 13.15 -16.22
CA PHE A 99 -12.96 13.55 -14.82
C PHE A 99 -12.20 12.53 -13.94
N LYS A 100 -11.23 13.00 -13.18
CA LYS A 100 -10.45 12.18 -12.27
C LYS A 100 -11.08 12.20 -10.90
N CYS A 101 -11.82 11.13 -10.58
CA CYS A 101 -12.52 10.99 -9.32
C CYS A 101 -12.27 9.61 -8.71
N ALA A 102 -11.97 9.58 -7.44
CA ALA A 102 -11.92 8.36 -6.63
C ALA A 102 -12.97 8.43 -5.53
N ALA A 103 -13.49 7.30 -5.13
CA ALA A 103 -14.48 7.17 -4.08
C ALA A 103 -14.05 6.14 -3.05
N VAL A 104 -14.23 6.48 -1.79
CA VAL A 104 -13.96 5.62 -0.63
C VAL A 104 -15.13 5.67 0.33
N LYS A 105 -15.38 4.57 1.04
CA LYS A 105 -16.39 4.54 2.10
C LYS A 105 -15.90 5.29 3.33
N ALA A 106 -16.79 5.99 3.99
CA ALA A 106 -16.51 6.67 5.25
C ALA A 106 -16.00 5.66 6.31
N PRO A 107 -14.95 6.01 7.07
CA PRO A 107 -14.46 5.15 8.12
C PRO A 107 -15.40 5.12 9.34
N GLY A 108 -15.46 3.97 10.02
CA GLY A 108 -16.31 3.78 11.18
C GLY A 108 -17.77 3.43 10.86
N PHE A 109 -18.60 3.38 11.90
CA PHE A 109 -20.04 3.09 11.82
C PHE A 109 -20.79 3.95 12.85
N GLY A 110 -22.05 4.30 12.54
CA GLY A 110 -22.92 5.08 13.42
C GLY A 110 -22.29 6.44 13.80
N ASP A 111 -22.41 6.82 15.07
CA ASP A 111 -21.90 8.12 15.55
C ASP A 111 -20.40 8.26 15.40
N ARG A 112 -19.63 7.17 15.53
CA ARG A 112 -18.18 7.19 15.29
C ARG A 112 -17.81 7.56 13.86
N ARG A 113 -18.64 7.19 12.87
CA ARG A 113 -18.45 7.61 11.49
C ARG A 113 -18.53 9.12 11.36
N LYS A 114 -19.57 9.73 11.96
CA LYS A 114 -19.77 11.19 11.95
C LYS A 114 -18.58 11.92 12.56
N GLU A 115 -18.11 11.44 13.70
CA GLU A 115 -16.95 12.02 14.36
C GLU A 115 -15.65 11.89 13.54
N MET A 116 -15.44 10.74 12.88
CA MET A 116 -14.27 10.56 12.00
C MET A 116 -14.37 11.42 10.74
N LEU A 117 -15.56 11.58 10.17
CA LEU A 117 -15.78 12.51 9.05
C LEU A 117 -15.50 13.95 9.44
N GLN A 118 -15.88 14.36 10.65
CA GLN A 118 -15.56 15.68 11.20
C GLN A 118 -14.06 15.87 11.39
N ASP A 119 -13.35 14.85 11.88
CA ASP A 119 -11.90 14.86 12.02
C ASP A 119 -11.20 15.04 10.66
N ILE A 120 -11.69 14.34 9.62
CA ILE A 120 -11.18 14.50 8.25
C ILE A 120 -11.48 15.89 7.69
N ALA A 121 -12.67 16.43 7.95
CA ALA A 121 -13.05 17.76 7.49
C ALA A 121 -12.14 18.85 8.11
N ILE A 122 -11.91 18.78 9.40
CA ILE A 122 -11.00 19.71 10.11
C ILE A 122 -9.58 19.60 9.55
N LEU A 123 -9.08 18.37 9.32
CA LEU A 123 -7.76 18.14 8.74
C LEU A 123 -7.63 18.72 7.33
N THR A 124 -8.66 18.56 6.50
CA THR A 124 -8.63 18.98 5.08
C THR A 124 -9.09 20.42 4.86
N GLY A 125 -9.59 21.09 5.91
CA GLY A 125 -10.19 22.42 5.82
C GLY A 125 -11.51 22.44 5.05
N GLY A 126 -12.22 21.31 4.99
CA GLY A 126 -13.54 21.17 4.37
C GLY A 126 -14.68 21.16 5.39
N THR A 127 -15.89 20.97 4.88
CA THR A 127 -17.11 20.85 5.67
C THR A 127 -17.78 19.50 5.40
N VAL A 128 -18.24 18.83 6.46
CA VAL A 128 -19.04 17.61 6.30
C VAL A 128 -20.45 17.99 5.88
N LEU A 129 -20.91 17.47 4.76
CA LEU A 129 -22.30 17.54 4.36
C LEU A 129 -23.07 16.46 5.12
N SER A 130 -23.77 16.88 6.20
CA SER A 130 -24.39 15.96 7.15
C SER A 130 -25.91 16.10 7.17
N SER A 131 -26.55 14.95 7.34
CA SER A 131 -28.00 14.87 7.58
C SER A 131 -28.42 15.54 8.87
N ASP A 132 -27.58 15.52 9.91
CA ASP A 132 -27.87 16.12 11.20
C ASP A 132 -27.93 17.66 11.15
N LEU A 133 -27.26 18.25 10.16
CA LEU A 133 -27.30 19.69 9.89
C LEU A 133 -28.45 20.10 8.95
N GLY A 134 -29.28 19.14 8.55
CA GLY A 134 -30.38 19.37 7.59
C GLY A 134 -29.92 19.67 6.17
N MET A 135 -28.65 19.40 5.83
CA MET A 135 -28.11 19.62 4.49
C MET A 135 -28.49 18.49 3.54
N GLU A 136 -28.85 18.82 2.32
CA GLU A 136 -29.09 17.87 1.25
C GLU A 136 -27.89 17.72 0.32
N LEU A 137 -27.80 16.62 -0.45
CA LEU A 137 -26.71 16.44 -1.43
C LEU A 137 -26.70 17.54 -2.49
N ALA A 138 -27.86 18.11 -2.80
CA ALA A 138 -28.01 19.23 -3.73
C ALA A 138 -27.37 20.53 -3.23
N ASP A 139 -27.15 20.67 -1.93
CA ASP A 139 -26.51 21.85 -1.32
C ASP A 139 -24.97 21.80 -1.47
N ALA A 140 -24.42 20.70 -2.03
CA ALA A 140 -22.99 20.53 -2.19
C ALA A 140 -22.39 21.61 -3.09
N SER A 141 -21.42 22.34 -2.55
CA SER A 141 -20.70 23.41 -3.25
C SER A 141 -19.19 23.21 -3.19
N VAL A 142 -18.48 23.85 -4.10
CA VAL A 142 -17.00 23.77 -4.14
C VAL A 142 -16.36 24.40 -2.89
N GLU A 143 -17.03 25.31 -2.24
CA GLU A 143 -16.54 25.99 -1.03
C GLU A 143 -16.49 25.05 0.18
N MET A 144 -17.29 23.99 0.18
CA MET A 144 -17.34 22.97 1.22
C MET A 144 -16.22 21.93 1.08
N LEU A 145 -15.52 21.91 -0.05
CA LEU A 145 -14.52 20.91 -0.33
C LEU A 145 -13.24 21.15 0.47
N GLY A 146 -12.79 20.11 1.14
CA GLY A 146 -11.45 20.07 1.70
C GLY A 146 -10.38 19.97 0.61
N LYS A 147 -9.12 20.23 0.99
CA LYS A 147 -7.97 20.12 0.09
C LYS A 147 -6.87 19.31 0.75
N VAL A 148 -6.18 18.50 -0.05
CA VAL A 148 -4.99 17.77 0.39
C VAL A 148 -3.90 17.86 -0.66
N SER A 149 -2.66 17.93 -0.21
CA SER A 149 -1.49 17.94 -1.11
C SER A 149 -1.37 16.62 -1.86
N GLN A 150 -1.68 15.49 -1.22
CA GLN A 150 -1.72 14.20 -1.87
C GLN A 150 -2.75 13.29 -1.20
N ALA A 151 -3.48 12.52 -2.00
CA ALA A 151 -4.31 11.41 -1.56
C ALA A 151 -3.79 10.11 -2.18
N VAL A 152 -3.49 9.11 -1.35
CA VAL A 152 -3.05 7.79 -1.76
C VAL A 152 -4.05 6.76 -1.24
N ILE A 153 -4.69 6.02 -2.15
CA ILE A 153 -5.72 5.06 -1.81
C ILE A 153 -5.32 3.70 -2.37
N ASP A 154 -5.22 2.72 -1.52
CA ASP A 154 -5.03 1.32 -1.90
C ASP A 154 -6.33 0.52 -1.72
N LYS A 155 -6.25 -0.80 -1.77
CA LYS A 155 -7.42 -1.67 -1.63
C LYS A 155 -8.05 -1.61 -0.23
N GLU A 156 -7.28 -1.29 0.79
CA GLU A 156 -7.67 -1.40 2.20
C GLU A 156 -7.57 -0.08 2.95
N ASN A 157 -6.71 0.84 2.49
CA ASN A 157 -6.37 2.05 3.21
C ASN A 157 -6.46 3.30 2.34
N THR A 158 -6.77 4.41 2.98
CA THR A 158 -6.67 5.76 2.41
C THR A 158 -5.74 6.59 3.27
N ILE A 159 -4.78 7.26 2.63
CA ILE A 159 -3.82 8.16 3.27
C ILE A 159 -4.01 9.56 2.68
N LEU A 160 -4.31 10.51 3.52
CA LEU A 160 -4.39 11.94 3.20
C LEU A 160 -3.14 12.63 3.72
N VAL A 161 -2.44 13.36 2.87
CA VAL A 161 -1.17 14.02 3.18
C VAL A 161 -1.29 15.51 2.93
N GLY A 162 -0.88 16.33 3.89
CA GLY A 162 -0.86 17.78 3.77
C GLY A 162 -2.25 18.38 3.59
N GLY A 163 -3.12 18.23 4.57
CA GLY A 163 -4.43 18.85 4.60
C GLY A 163 -4.35 20.38 4.69
N ALA A 164 -5.36 21.06 4.16
CA ALA A 164 -5.45 22.54 4.22
C ALA A 164 -6.09 23.06 5.51
N GLY A 165 -6.39 22.19 6.48
CA GLY A 165 -6.85 22.59 7.80
C GLY A 165 -5.82 23.41 8.56
N THR A 166 -6.28 24.30 9.42
CA THR A 166 -5.35 25.09 10.25
C THR A 166 -4.87 24.27 11.44
N SER A 167 -3.61 24.46 11.83
CA SER A 167 -3.04 23.78 12.99
C SER A 167 -3.81 24.08 14.29
N GLU A 168 -4.35 25.30 14.40
CA GLU A 168 -5.18 25.71 15.53
C GLU A 168 -6.46 24.88 15.62
N ALA A 169 -7.21 24.72 14.51
CA ALA A 169 -8.43 23.94 14.50
C ALA A 169 -8.18 22.44 14.82
N ILE A 170 -7.05 21.91 14.36
CA ILE A 170 -6.64 20.52 14.68
C ILE A 170 -6.34 20.40 16.19
N GLN A 171 -5.64 21.37 16.78
CA GLN A 171 -5.34 21.37 18.22
C GLN A 171 -6.60 21.53 19.08
N GLU A 172 -7.53 22.41 18.68
CA GLU A 172 -8.83 22.56 19.34
C GLU A 172 -9.60 21.24 19.32
N ARG A 173 -9.63 20.56 18.17
CA ARG A 173 -10.30 19.24 18.05
C ARG A 173 -9.65 18.18 18.93
N ILE A 174 -8.33 18.14 19.00
CA ILE A 174 -7.60 17.24 19.91
C ILE A 174 -7.94 17.54 21.38
N ALA A 175 -8.04 18.82 21.77
CA ALA A 175 -8.43 19.19 23.12
C ALA A 175 -9.87 18.78 23.44
N GLU A 176 -10.79 18.94 22.50
CA GLU A 176 -12.17 18.47 22.64
C GLU A 176 -12.24 16.96 22.86
N ILE A 177 -11.56 16.15 22.04
CA ILE A 177 -11.53 14.69 22.20
C ILE A 177 -10.90 14.32 23.56
N LYS A 178 -9.86 15.00 24.02
CA LYS A 178 -9.28 14.75 25.37
C LYS A 178 -10.28 15.01 26.49
N ASN A 179 -11.09 16.05 26.38
CA ASN A 179 -12.15 16.33 27.33
C ASN A 179 -13.24 15.24 27.31
N GLN A 180 -13.59 14.73 26.13
CA GLN A 180 -14.52 13.61 25.98
C GLN A 180 -13.97 12.32 26.63
N ILE A 181 -12.67 12.03 26.47
CA ILE A 181 -12.02 10.90 27.15
C ILE A 181 -12.12 11.02 28.67
N ALA A 182 -11.89 12.22 29.20
CA ALA A 182 -11.97 12.45 30.65
C ALA A 182 -13.39 12.27 31.20
N ALA A 183 -14.41 12.60 30.41
CA ALA A 183 -15.80 12.45 30.77
C ALA A 183 -16.37 11.02 30.55
N SER A 184 -15.74 10.23 29.71
CA SER A 184 -16.20 8.88 29.39
C SER A 184 -15.94 7.89 30.52
N THR A 185 -16.89 6.98 30.77
CA THR A 185 -16.76 5.88 31.72
C THR A 185 -16.40 4.53 31.06
N SER A 186 -16.49 4.45 29.74
CA SER A 186 -16.22 3.24 28.96
C SER A 186 -14.75 3.18 28.54
N ASP A 187 -14.04 2.16 28.97
CA ASP A 187 -12.62 1.97 28.61
C ASP A 187 -12.45 1.71 27.10
N PHE A 188 -13.39 1.02 26.47
CA PHE A 188 -13.39 0.81 25.02
C PHE A 188 -13.55 2.13 24.23
N ASP A 189 -14.44 3.01 24.68
CA ASP A 189 -14.62 4.31 24.01
C ASP A 189 -13.40 5.21 24.23
N LYS A 190 -12.78 5.17 25.40
CA LYS A 190 -11.52 5.87 25.67
C LYS A 190 -10.41 5.41 24.73
N GLU A 191 -10.26 4.11 24.54
CA GLU A 191 -9.26 3.53 23.62
C GLU A 191 -9.50 4.04 22.19
N LYS A 192 -10.75 4.02 21.72
CA LYS A 192 -11.09 4.49 20.36
C LYS A 192 -10.91 5.99 20.18
N MET A 193 -11.23 6.80 21.18
CA MET A 193 -10.94 8.24 21.16
C MET A 193 -9.43 8.51 21.18
N GLN A 194 -8.66 7.71 21.91
CA GLN A 194 -7.20 7.82 21.93
C GLN A 194 -6.58 7.45 20.58
N GLU A 195 -7.12 6.44 19.88
CA GLU A 195 -6.76 6.10 18.50
C GLU A 195 -7.00 7.31 17.55
N ARG A 196 -8.14 7.99 17.68
CA ARG A 196 -8.45 9.19 16.89
C ARG A 196 -7.47 10.32 17.13
N ILE A 197 -7.11 10.58 18.40
CA ILE A 197 -6.07 11.57 18.75
C ILE A 197 -4.75 11.19 18.08
N GLY A 198 -4.36 9.91 18.13
CA GLY A 198 -3.15 9.42 17.47
C GLY A 198 -3.15 9.68 15.97
N LYS A 199 -4.29 9.47 15.30
CA LYS A 199 -4.46 9.74 13.86
C LYS A 199 -4.40 11.23 13.51
N LEU A 200 -4.96 12.10 14.35
CA LEU A 200 -4.94 13.56 14.15
C LEU A 200 -3.59 14.19 14.49
N SER A 201 -2.96 13.75 15.59
CA SER A 201 -1.71 14.34 16.08
C SER A 201 -0.45 13.75 15.46
N GLY A 202 -0.51 12.51 14.98
CA GLY A 202 0.66 11.77 14.53
C GLY A 202 1.20 12.22 13.17
N GLY A 203 0.38 12.82 12.34
CA GLY A 203 0.74 13.19 10.98
C GLY A 203 1.11 12.00 10.09
N VAL A 204 1.63 12.29 8.92
CA VAL A 204 2.16 11.32 7.97
C VAL A 204 3.64 11.58 7.72
N ALA A 205 4.48 10.56 7.94
CA ALA A 205 5.88 10.66 7.60
C ALA A 205 6.07 10.48 6.08
N VAL A 206 6.59 11.52 5.43
CA VAL A 206 6.88 11.54 4.00
C VAL A 206 8.39 11.40 3.79
N ILE A 207 8.81 10.32 3.16
CA ILE A 207 10.22 10.10 2.79
C ILE A 207 10.42 10.59 1.35
N LYS A 208 11.10 11.72 1.20
CA LYS A 208 11.48 12.28 -0.10
C LYS A 208 12.82 11.72 -0.53
N VAL A 209 12.80 10.92 -1.58
CA VAL A 209 14.00 10.22 -2.08
C VAL A 209 14.74 11.10 -3.06
N GLY A 210 16.05 11.31 -2.83
CA GLY A 210 16.96 12.01 -3.70
C GLY A 210 18.11 11.14 -4.16
N ALA A 211 18.59 11.37 -5.40
CA ALA A 211 19.76 10.72 -5.97
C ALA A 211 20.34 11.57 -7.11
N ALA A 212 21.58 11.27 -7.51
CA ALA A 212 22.26 11.99 -8.57
C ALA A 212 21.66 11.73 -9.96
N THR A 213 21.12 10.53 -10.18
CA THR A 213 20.51 10.11 -11.44
C THR A 213 19.07 9.63 -11.23
N GLU A 214 18.27 9.67 -12.29
CA GLU A 214 16.89 9.18 -12.26
C GLU A 214 16.82 7.66 -11.99
N VAL A 215 17.74 6.90 -12.55
CA VAL A 215 17.82 5.44 -12.36
C VAL A 215 18.13 5.12 -10.90
N GLU A 216 19.11 5.77 -10.31
CA GLU A 216 19.48 5.61 -8.90
C GLU A 216 18.32 6.04 -7.97
N MET A 217 17.65 7.13 -8.28
CA MET A 217 16.49 7.59 -7.52
C MET A 217 15.36 6.55 -7.55
N LYS A 218 15.09 5.96 -8.71
CA LYS A 218 14.07 4.92 -8.88
C LYS A 218 14.43 3.66 -8.09
N GLU A 219 15.69 3.24 -8.14
CA GLU A 219 16.19 2.10 -7.37
C GLU A 219 16.06 2.34 -5.85
N LYS A 220 16.53 3.49 -5.36
CA LYS A 220 16.41 3.85 -3.93
C LYS A 220 14.95 3.90 -3.47
N LYS A 221 14.06 4.46 -4.31
CA LYS A 221 12.64 4.52 -4.02
C LYS A 221 12.05 3.11 -3.87
N LEU A 222 12.32 2.21 -4.81
CA LEU A 222 11.84 0.83 -4.76
C LEU A 222 12.37 0.08 -3.53
N ARG A 223 13.65 0.28 -3.17
CA ARG A 223 14.25 -0.30 -1.97
C ARG A 223 13.61 0.20 -0.68
N ILE A 224 13.28 1.48 -0.59
CA ILE A 224 12.58 2.05 0.57
C ILE A 224 11.13 1.53 0.63
N GLU A 225 10.45 1.43 -0.49
CA GLU A 225 9.09 0.86 -0.56
C GLU A 225 9.06 -0.60 -0.13
N ASP A 226 10.06 -1.38 -0.53
CA ASP A 226 10.22 -2.78 -0.12
C ASP A 226 10.46 -2.89 1.40
N ALA A 227 11.39 -2.09 1.94
CA ALA A 227 11.64 -2.04 3.38
C ALA A 227 10.40 -1.64 4.19
N LEU A 228 9.61 -0.67 3.69
CA LEU A 228 8.36 -0.28 4.33
C LEU A 228 7.33 -1.42 4.32
N SER A 229 7.19 -2.11 3.20
CA SER A 229 6.27 -3.25 3.06
C SER A 229 6.68 -4.41 3.96
N ALA A 230 7.97 -4.72 4.03
CA ALA A 230 8.52 -5.72 4.94
C ALA A 230 8.28 -5.36 6.42
N THR A 231 8.47 -4.09 6.78
CA THR A 231 8.22 -3.60 8.15
C THR A 231 6.75 -3.73 8.53
N LYS A 232 5.81 -3.37 7.64
CA LYS A 232 4.37 -3.54 7.87
C LYS A 232 4.00 -5.01 8.06
N ALA A 233 4.51 -5.90 7.20
CA ALA A 233 4.29 -7.34 7.32
C ALA A 233 4.86 -7.91 8.63
N ALA A 234 6.01 -7.39 9.10
CA ALA A 234 6.60 -7.78 10.38
C ALA A 234 5.77 -7.33 11.58
N VAL A 235 5.14 -6.17 11.52
CA VAL A 235 4.23 -5.69 12.58
C VAL A 235 2.98 -6.57 12.68
N GLU A 236 2.48 -7.08 11.55
CA GLU A 236 1.26 -7.90 11.51
C GLU A 236 1.45 -9.30 12.08
N GLU A 237 2.52 -10.02 11.73
CA GLU A 237 2.72 -11.44 12.07
C GLU A 237 4.06 -11.71 12.78
N GLY A 238 4.81 -10.68 13.14
CA GLY A 238 6.13 -10.84 13.76
C GLY A 238 7.23 -11.18 12.76
N ILE A 239 8.40 -11.52 13.30
CA ILE A 239 9.62 -11.82 12.57
C ILE A 239 10.15 -13.22 12.85
N VAL A 240 10.86 -13.77 11.88
CA VAL A 240 11.57 -15.06 11.97
C VAL A 240 13.03 -14.88 11.55
N ALA A 241 13.86 -15.90 11.83
CA ALA A 241 15.25 -15.93 11.35
C ALA A 241 15.29 -15.85 9.83
N GLY A 242 16.01 -14.86 9.29
CA GLY A 242 16.11 -14.58 7.88
C GLY A 242 17.06 -15.49 7.12
N GLY A 243 17.33 -15.12 5.86
CA GLY A 243 18.28 -15.83 5.01
C GLY A 243 17.88 -17.27 4.68
N GLY A 244 16.58 -17.58 4.66
CA GLY A 244 16.07 -18.93 4.45
C GLY A 244 16.16 -19.86 5.67
N THR A 245 16.70 -19.40 6.78
CA THR A 245 16.93 -20.18 8.00
C THR A 245 15.62 -20.68 8.62
N ALA A 246 14.57 -19.85 8.60
CA ALA A 246 13.25 -20.23 9.14
C ALA A 246 12.66 -21.45 8.41
N LEU A 247 12.85 -21.55 7.08
CA LEU A 247 12.38 -22.70 6.32
C LEU A 247 13.16 -23.98 6.66
N ILE A 248 14.47 -23.87 6.88
CA ILE A 248 15.29 -25.00 7.35
C ILE A 248 14.84 -25.45 8.75
N ASN A 249 14.52 -24.51 9.63
CA ASN A 249 13.99 -24.80 10.96
C ASN A 249 12.62 -25.50 10.94
N ALA A 250 11.84 -25.34 9.88
CA ALA A 250 10.56 -25.99 9.70
C ALA A 250 10.68 -27.48 9.24
N ILE A 251 11.83 -27.87 8.66
CA ILE A 251 12.06 -29.24 8.14
C ILE A 251 11.73 -30.34 9.16
N PRO A 252 12.20 -30.27 10.43
CA PRO A 252 11.89 -31.35 11.38
C PRO A 252 10.41 -31.54 11.67
N ALA A 253 9.60 -30.49 11.56
CA ALA A 253 8.14 -30.58 11.73
C ALA A 253 7.49 -31.36 10.58
N VAL A 254 7.92 -31.10 9.34
CA VAL A 254 7.44 -31.82 8.17
C VAL A 254 7.95 -33.27 8.14
N GLU A 255 9.22 -33.50 8.54
CA GLU A 255 9.79 -34.86 8.66
C GLU A 255 8.99 -35.74 9.62
N LYS A 256 8.48 -35.18 10.73
CA LYS A 256 7.61 -35.91 11.66
C LYS A 256 6.25 -36.28 11.06
N LEU A 257 5.76 -35.51 10.11
CA LEU A 257 4.48 -35.74 9.44
C LEU A 257 4.58 -36.85 8.37
N VAL A 258 5.71 -36.93 7.66
CA VAL A 258 5.91 -37.88 6.52
C VAL A 258 5.59 -39.33 6.85
N PRO A 259 5.94 -39.90 8.03
CA PRO A 259 5.62 -41.29 8.37
C PRO A 259 4.12 -41.58 8.51
N SER A 260 3.30 -40.56 8.83
CA SER A 260 1.84 -40.70 8.98
C SER A 260 1.06 -40.56 7.67
N LEU A 261 1.75 -40.29 6.57
CA LEU A 261 1.18 -40.12 5.23
C LEU A 261 1.48 -41.31 4.34
N ASP A 262 0.56 -41.62 3.45
CA ASP A 262 0.69 -42.70 2.48
C ASP A 262 0.55 -42.22 1.02
N GLY A 263 1.03 -43.02 0.05
CA GLY A 263 0.87 -42.78 -1.38
C GLY A 263 1.36 -41.40 -1.84
N ASP A 264 0.49 -40.69 -2.53
CA ASP A 264 0.81 -39.40 -3.14
C ASP A 264 0.96 -38.28 -2.15
N GLU A 265 0.25 -38.31 -1.02
CA GLU A 265 0.41 -37.35 0.06
C GLU A 265 1.83 -37.39 0.65
N LYS A 266 2.37 -38.58 0.85
CA LYS A 266 3.75 -38.77 1.30
C LYS A 266 4.76 -38.26 0.28
N THR A 267 4.49 -38.45 -0.99
CA THR A 267 5.32 -37.93 -2.08
C THR A 267 5.29 -36.41 -2.11
N GLY A 268 4.11 -35.79 -1.98
CA GLY A 268 3.95 -34.35 -1.88
C GLY A 268 4.70 -33.75 -0.69
N ALA A 269 4.60 -34.36 0.50
CA ALA A 269 5.33 -33.92 1.68
C ALA A 269 6.86 -33.99 1.50
N LYS A 270 7.39 -35.02 0.80
CA LYS A 270 8.82 -35.10 0.46
C LYS A 270 9.25 -34.02 -0.54
N ILE A 271 8.40 -33.65 -1.49
CA ILE A 271 8.65 -32.52 -2.40
C ILE A 271 8.78 -31.22 -1.62
N VAL A 272 7.86 -30.97 -0.69
CA VAL A 272 7.91 -29.78 0.18
C VAL A 272 9.20 -29.79 1.01
N LEU A 273 9.60 -30.91 1.62
CA LEU A 273 10.85 -31.01 2.38
C LEU A 273 12.07 -30.58 1.54
N ARG A 274 12.14 -31.00 0.31
CA ARG A 274 13.23 -30.63 -0.60
C ARG A 274 13.16 -29.14 -0.99
N ALA A 275 11.95 -28.62 -1.20
CA ALA A 275 11.73 -27.22 -1.54
C ALA A 275 12.13 -26.26 -0.42
N LEU A 276 11.98 -26.63 0.85
CA LEU A 276 12.35 -25.82 2.02
C LEU A 276 13.85 -25.45 2.06
N GLU A 277 14.71 -26.25 1.45
CA GLU A 277 16.15 -25.97 1.36
C GLU A 277 16.51 -24.98 0.25
N ALA A 278 15.67 -24.84 -0.76
CA ALA A 278 15.98 -24.11 -1.99
C ALA A 278 16.33 -22.63 -1.77
N PRO A 279 15.62 -21.85 -0.93
CA PRO A 279 15.96 -20.44 -0.73
C PRO A 279 17.36 -20.23 -0.14
N LEU A 280 17.73 -20.99 0.89
CA LEU A 280 19.08 -20.90 1.47
C LEU A 280 20.17 -21.36 0.50
N ARG A 281 19.92 -22.42 -0.26
CA ARG A 281 20.82 -22.89 -1.32
C ARG A 281 21.05 -21.82 -2.36
N GLN A 282 20.02 -21.12 -2.78
CA GLN A 282 20.12 -20.05 -3.77
C GLN A 282 20.89 -18.85 -3.23
N ILE A 283 20.67 -18.46 -1.97
CA ILE A 283 21.45 -17.39 -1.33
C ILE A 283 22.94 -17.75 -1.30
N ALA A 284 23.25 -18.98 -0.92
CA ALA A 284 24.65 -19.46 -0.91
C ALA A 284 25.26 -19.47 -2.33
N ALA A 285 24.50 -19.96 -3.33
CA ALA A 285 24.95 -19.97 -4.71
C ALA A 285 25.18 -18.56 -5.26
N ASN A 286 24.34 -17.59 -4.92
CA ASN A 286 24.52 -16.17 -5.28
C ASN A 286 25.79 -15.57 -4.68
N ALA A 287 26.24 -16.08 -3.52
CA ALA A 287 27.51 -15.72 -2.89
C ALA A 287 28.71 -16.53 -3.41
N GLY A 288 28.51 -17.41 -4.41
CA GLY A 288 29.56 -18.28 -4.96
C GLY A 288 29.89 -19.50 -4.09
N LEU A 289 29.03 -19.86 -3.15
CA LEU A 289 29.27 -20.91 -2.15
C LEU A 289 28.40 -22.16 -2.42
N GLU A 290 28.87 -23.31 -1.91
CA GLU A 290 28.12 -24.58 -2.02
C GLU A 290 27.04 -24.70 -0.97
N GLY A 291 25.79 -24.48 -1.38
CA GLY A 291 24.63 -24.43 -0.48
C GLY A 291 24.33 -25.74 0.24
N SER A 292 24.67 -26.91 -0.31
CA SER A 292 24.44 -28.20 0.33
C SER A 292 25.24 -28.37 1.63
N ILE A 293 26.48 -27.88 1.65
CA ILE A 293 27.34 -27.93 2.84
C ILE A 293 26.77 -27.02 3.94
N ILE A 294 26.29 -25.84 3.54
CA ILE A 294 25.73 -24.86 4.47
C ILE A 294 24.44 -25.38 5.10
N VAL A 295 23.52 -25.90 4.29
CA VAL A 295 22.27 -26.51 4.76
C VAL A 295 22.55 -27.67 5.72
N ASP A 296 23.44 -28.59 5.38
CA ASP A 296 23.80 -29.74 6.22
C ASP A 296 24.33 -29.28 7.61
N LYS A 297 25.22 -28.28 7.61
CA LYS A 297 25.79 -27.75 8.86
C LYS A 297 24.72 -27.09 9.74
N ILE A 298 23.77 -26.35 9.16
CA ILE A 298 22.66 -25.73 9.93
C ILE A 298 21.74 -26.83 10.47
N ARG A 299 21.35 -27.81 9.69
CA ARG A 299 20.51 -28.94 10.12
C ARG A 299 21.12 -29.72 11.28
N ARG A 300 22.44 -29.99 11.19
CA ARG A 300 23.18 -30.71 12.27
C ARG A 300 23.27 -29.93 13.57
N SER A 301 23.27 -28.60 13.52
CA SER A 301 23.34 -27.77 14.71
C SER A 301 22.12 -27.97 15.63
N ARG A 302 20.94 -28.27 15.06
CA ARG A 302 19.65 -28.39 15.74
C ARG A 302 19.25 -27.16 16.58
N LYS A 303 19.91 -26.03 16.36
CA LYS A 303 19.62 -24.78 17.08
C LYS A 303 18.67 -23.94 16.23
N VAL A 304 17.52 -23.58 16.81
CA VAL A 304 16.58 -22.65 16.17
C VAL A 304 17.23 -21.28 16.04
N GLY A 305 17.10 -20.65 14.88
CA GLY A 305 17.70 -19.34 14.58
C GLY A 305 19.17 -19.36 14.17
N TYR A 306 19.86 -20.50 14.31
CA TYR A 306 21.23 -20.63 13.83
C TYR A 306 21.25 -20.76 12.30
N GLY A 307 21.89 -19.81 11.64
CA GLY A 307 21.91 -19.71 10.19
C GLY A 307 23.27 -19.32 9.63
N PHE A 308 23.30 -18.92 8.37
CA PHE A 308 24.48 -18.51 7.65
C PHE A 308 24.34 -17.09 7.10
N ASP A 309 25.20 -16.20 7.55
CA ASP A 309 25.36 -14.86 7.01
C ASP A 309 26.24 -14.93 5.75
N ALA A 310 25.61 -14.82 4.59
CA ALA A 310 26.29 -14.94 3.30
C ALA A 310 27.17 -13.73 2.96
N TYR A 311 26.93 -12.58 3.59
CA TYR A 311 27.75 -11.38 3.39
C TYR A 311 29.11 -11.47 4.10
N ASN A 312 29.09 -11.96 5.36
CA ASN A 312 30.32 -12.13 6.15
C ASN A 312 30.89 -13.57 6.09
N GLU A 313 30.22 -14.47 5.38
CA GLU A 313 30.57 -15.91 5.26
C GLU A 313 30.67 -16.61 6.63
N THR A 314 29.85 -16.21 7.59
CA THR A 314 29.89 -16.72 8.97
C THR A 314 28.58 -17.36 9.39
N TYR A 315 28.72 -18.34 10.31
CA TYR A 315 27.56 -18.96 10.94
C TYR A 315 27.24 -18.25 12.25
N CYS A 316 26.02 -17.80 12.43
CA CYS A 316 25.61 -16.99 13.58
C CYS A 316 24.15 -17.25 13.97
N ASP A 317 23.75 -16.67 15.10
CA ASP A 317 22.36 -16.50 15.43
C ASP A 317 21.77 -15.35 14.58
N MET A 318 20.88 -15.70 13.65
CA MET A 318 20.32 -14.76 12.69
C MET A 318 19.50 -13.67 13.37
N MET A 319 18.75 -14.02 14.43
CA MET A 319 17.93 -13.06 15.17
C MET A 319 18.80 -12.05 15.94
N ALA A 320 19.85 -12.54 16.63
CA ALA A 320 20.78 -11.68 17.36
C ALA A 320 21.58 -10.73 16.44
N ASN A 321 21.88 -11.18 15.24
CA ASN A 321 22.61 -10.37 14.23
C ASN A 321 21.70 -9.48 13.39
N GLY A 322 20.38 -9.45 13.67
CA GLY A 322 19.45 -8.60 12.93
C GLY A 322 19.14 -9.07 11.50
N ILE A 323 19.47 -10.33 11.16
CA ILE A 323 19.13 -10.93 9.87
C ILE A 323 17.79 -11.63 10.04
N VAL A 324 16.72 -10.90 9.75
CA VAL A 324 15.34 -11.30 10.03
C VAL A 324 14.47 -11.13 8.79
N ASP A 325 13.45 -11.98 8.68
CA ASP A 325 12.42 -11.89 7.65
C ASP A 325 11.04 -11.74 8.31
N PRO A 326 10.08 -11.03 7.67
CA PRO A 326 8.70 -11.01 8.14
C PRO A 326 8.07 -12.40 8.03
N THR A 327 7.44 -12.87 9.10
CA THR A 327 6.77 -14.19 9.14
C THR A 327 5.71 -14.30 8.03
N LYS A 328 4.91 -13.25 7.85
CA LYS A 328 3.87 -13.18 6.82
C LYS A 328 4.42 -13.42 5.41
N VAL A 329 5.57 -12.83 5.08
CA VAL A 329 6.20 -12.98 3.76
C VAL A 329 6.66 -14.41 3.54
N THR A 330 7.42 -14.96 4.50
CA THR A 330 7.97 -16.33 4.40
C THR A 330 6.85 -17.38 4.33
N ARG A 331 5.81 -17.25 5.15
CA ARG A 331 4.64 -18.12 5.16
C ARG A 331 3.85 -18.03 3.85
N SER A 332 3.53 -16.82 3.39
CA SER A 332 2.74 -16.61 2.18
C SER A 332 3.49 -17.07 0.94
N ALA A 333 4.81 -16.89 0.88
CA ALA A 333 5.62 -17.37 -0.23
C ALA A 333 5.52 -18.90 -0.38
N LEU A 334 5.67 -19.63 0.73
CA LEU A 334 5.54 -21.10 0.72
C LEU A 334 4.13 -21.56 0.35
N GLN A 335 3.11 -20.93 0.93
CA GLN A 335 1.69 -21.25 0.68
C GLN A 335 1.30 -21.01 -0.79
N ASN A 336 1.69 -19.86 -1.34
CA ASN A 336 1.39 -19.52 -2.74
C ASN A 336 2.16 -20.43 -3.70
N ALA A 337 3.42 -20.73 -3.41
CA ALA A 337 4.21 -21.66 -4.22
C ALA A 337 3.59 -23.06 -4.25
N ALA A 338 3.16 -23.58 -3.10
CA ALA A 338 2.47 -24.87 -3.02
C ALA A 338 1.14 -24.85 -3.78
N SER A 339 0.36 -23.76 -3.68
CA SER A 339 -0.91 -23.61 -4.40
C SER A 339 -0.72 -23.65 -5.93
N ILE A 340 0.24 -22.89 -6.43
CA ILE A 340 0.54 -22.88 -7.89
C ILE A 340 1.11 -24.22 -8.34
N ALA A 341 2.01 -24.82 -7.57
CA ALA A 341 2.57 -26.15 -7.92
C ALA A 341 1.47 -27.21 -7.98
N SER A 342 0.53 -27.23 -7.04
CA SER A 342 -0.60 -28.18 -7.06
C SER A 342 -1.50 -27.97 -8.28
N MET A 343 -1.73 -26.70 -8.66
CA MET A 343 -2.51 -26.38 -9.85
C MET A 343 -1.83 -26.89 -11.13
N VAL A 344 -0.51 -26.73 -11.27
CA VAL A 344 0.26 -27.23 -12.41
C VAL A 344 0.23 -28.77 -12.45
N LEU A 345 0.38 -29.44 -11.29
CA LEU A 345 0.35 -30.90 -11.20
C LEU A 345 -1.00 -31.52 -11.59
N THR A 346 -2.10 -30.80 -11.40
CA THR A 346 -3.45 -31.26 -11.77
C THR A 346 -3.87 -30.87 -13.19
N THR A 347 -3.04 -30.14 -13.93
CA THR A 347 -3.33 -29.64 -15.28
C THR A 347 -2.79 -30.63 -16.32
N GLU A 348 -3.65 -31.07 -17.26
CA GLU A 348 -3.25 -31.94 -18.36
C GLU A 348 -2.57 -31.20 -19.51
N SER A 349 -2.98 -29.94 -19.74
CA SER A 349 -2.42 -29.12 -20.82
C SER A 349 -2.40 -27.63 -20.45
N ALA A 350 -1.40 -26.91 -20.94
CA ALA A 350 -1.30 -25.48 -20.82
C ALA A 350 -1.49 -24.80 -22.20
N VAL A 351 -2.36 -23.80 -22.25
CA VAL A 351 -2.58 -22.98 -23.46
C VAL A 351 -1.95 -21.62 -23.25
N ALA A 352 -1.00 -21.25 -24.12
CA ALA A 352 -0.32 -19.98 -24.07
C ALA A 352 -0.44 -19.24 -25.42
N ASN A 353 -0.43 -17.93 -25.37
CA ASN A 353 -0.37 -17.13 -26.58
C ASN A 353 1.01 -17.28 -27.24
N ILE A 354 1.04 -17.51 -28.55
CA ILE A 354 2.28 -17.46 -29.31
C ILE A 354 2.77 -16.01 -29.31
N PRO A 355 4.03 -15.74 -28.90
CA PRO A 355 4.58 -14.40 -29.01
C PRO A 355 4.44 -13.89 -30.44
N LYS A 356 3.81 -12.75 -30.64
CA LYS A 356 3.82 -12.07 -31.94
C LYS A 356 5.12 -11.30 -32.03
N ASP A 357 5.89 -11.54 -33.10
CA ASP A 357 7.00 -10.64 -33.45
C ASP A 357 6.41 -9.26 -33.69
N GLU A 358 6.62 -8.33 -32.75
CA GLU A 358 6.32 -6.93 -33.00
C GLU A 358 7.21 -6.46 -34.16
N PRO A 359 6.63 -5.97 -35.28
CA PRO A 359 7.44 -5.41 -36.35
C PRO A 359 8.29 -4.30 -35.75
N ALA A 360 9.61 -4.40 -35.93
CA ALA A 360 10.56 -3.39 -35.47
C ALA A 360 10.02 -2.01 -35.86
N ALA A 361 9.85 -1.13 -34.85
CA ALA A 361 9.37 0.23 -35.09
C ALA A 361 10.15 0.84 -36.26
N ALA A 362 9.46 1.18 -37.33
CA ALA A 362 10.08 1.75 -38.50
C ALA A 362 10.92 2.98 -38.07
N ALA A 363 12.21 2.94 -38.36
CA ALA A 363 13.10 4.03 -38.07
C ALA A 363 12.48 5.30 -38.72
N PRO A 364 12.46 6.44 -38.04
CA PRO A 364 11.93 7.68 -38.61
C PRO A 364 12.68 7.95 -39.91
N ALA A 365 11.93 8.05 -41.03
CA ALA A 365 12.49 8.35 -42.32
C ALA A 365 13.30 9.64 -42.18
N ALA A 366 14.58 9.56 -42.46
CA ALA A 366 15.46 10.72 -42.54
C ALA A 366 14.87 11.68 -43.58
N GLY A 367 14.27 12.79 -43.09
CA GLY A 367 13.73 13.83 -43.92
C GLY A 367 14.84 14.36 -44.80
N GLY A 368 14.70 14.15 -46.12
CA GLY A 368 15.59 14.65 -47.10
C GLY A 368 15.65 16.18 -47.06
N MET A 369 16.82 16.70 -46.81
CA MET A 369 17.17 18.09 -47.11
C MET A 369 17.16 18.26 -48.66
N GLY A 370 16.00 18.67 -49.17
CA GLY A 370 15.92 19.25 -50.52
C GLY A 370 16.41 20.68 -50.48
N GLY A 371 17.57 20.93 -51.03
CA GLY A 371 18.03 22.28 -51.28
C GLY A 371 17.19 22.97 -52.34
N MET A 372 17.09 24.29 -52.22
CA MET A 372 16.99 25.17 -53.37
C MET A 372 17.39 26.60 -53.00
N TYR A 373 18.33 27.08 -53.76
CA TYR A 373 18.62 28.42 -54.22
C TYR A 373 18.21 29.62 -53.36
#